data_5d442eda03ee9d43fc22dc38934de429
#
_entry.id   5d442eda03ee9d43fc22dc38934de429
#
_cell.length_a   1.000
_cell.length_b   1.000
_cell.length_c   1.000
_cell.angle_alpha   90.00
_cell.angle_beta   90.00
_cell.angle_gamma   90.00
#
_symmetry.space_group_name_H-M   'P 1'
#
loop_
_entity.id
_entity.type
_entity.pdbx_description
1 polymer ?
#
loop_
_entity_poly.entity_id
_entity_poly.type
_entity_poly.pdbx_seq_one_letter_code
_entity_poly.pdbx_strand_id
1 'polypeptide(L)'
;MKAFRIVTGTAVPLKRSDVDTDQIIPADWLKRVERTGFEAGLFSTWRDDRSFVLNDEQYAGASILVAGPSFGVGSSREHAVWAIQQYGFDAVIAPSFSDIFRNNCTKNGLAPVVLSQAAVDQLWAFIDANPKVEITVDMERLTVEVPAEGFKESFPMDPPTQHRFLNGLDDIGITMTH
;
A
#
# COMPACT_ATOMS: atom_id res chain seq x y z
N MET A 1 -2.06 -14.65 7.69
CA MET A 1 -2.01 -13.66 6.58
C MET A 1 -2.96 -14.12 5.48
N LYS A 2 -3.76 -13.19 4.98
CA LYS A 2 -4.71 -13.48 3.89
C LYS A 2 -3.97 -13.62 2.56
N ALA A 3 -4.34 -14.64 1.75
CA ALA A 3 -3.75 -14.82 0.43
C ALA A 3 -4.07 -13.63 -0.49
N PHE A 4 -3.08 -13.23 -1.29
CA PHE A 4 -3.19 -12.13 -2.24
C PHE A 4 -2.79 -12.66 -3.63
N ARG A 5 -3.74 -12.80 -4.53
CA ARG A 5 -3.45 -13.22 -5.91
C ARG A 5 -3.65 -12.09 -6.90
N ILE A 6 -4.86 -11.58 -6.96
CA ILE A 6 -5.21 -10.46 -7.84
C ILE A 6 -6.12 -9.54 -7.04
N VAL A 7 -5.79 -8.26 -7.02
CA VAL A 7 -6.62 -7.24 -6.42
C VAL A 7 -6.96 -6.21 -7.48
N THR A 8 -8.25 -5.96 -7.68
CA THR A 8 -8.73 -4.90 -8.56
C THR A 8 -9.55 -3.92 -7.74
N GLY A 9 -9.23 -2.64 -7.87
CA GLY A 9 -9.95 -1.61 -7.14
C GLY A 9 -9.55 -0.22 -7.58
N THR A 10 -10.17 0.77 -6.96
CA THR A 10 -9.82 2.18 -7.17
C THR A 10 -8.65 2.56 -6.28
N ALA A 11 -8.06 3.71 -6.54
CA ALA A 11 -6.85 4.13 -5.86
C ALA A 11 -6.90 5.56 -5.36
N VAL A 12 -6.12 5.82 -4.30
CA VAL A 12 -5.87 7.16 -3.77
C VAL A 12 -4.52 7.64 -4.28
N PRO A 13 -4.46 8.81 -4.95
CA PRO A 13 -3.18 9.38 -5.38
C PRO A 13 -2.57 10.22 -4.27
N LEU A 14 -1.68 9.63 -3.49
CA LEU A 14 -0.94 10.34 -2.44
C LEU A 14 0.35 10.92 -3.04
N LYS A 15 0.28 12.13 -3.57
CA LYS A 15 1.38 12.77 -4.30
C LYS A 15 2.38 13.41 -3.36
N ARG A 16 3.01 12.59 -2.51
CA ARG A 16 4.01 13.01 -1.54
C ARG A 16 5.18 12.05 -1.58
N SER A 17 6.39 12.61 -1.41
CA SER A 17 7.62 11.82 -1.27
C SER A 17 8.06 11.81 0.19
N ASP A 18 8.93 10.86 0.54
CA ASP A 18 9.54 10.76 1.87
C ASP A 18 8.50 10.71 2.99
N VAL A 19 7.40 9.99 2.75
CA VAL A 19 6.36 9.79 3.76
C VAL A 19 6.93 8.90 4.86
N ASP A 20 7.13 9.46 6.05
CA ASP A 20 7.70 8.71 7.16
C ASP A 20 6.61 8.01 8.00
N THR A 21 7.05 7.08 8.82
CA THR A 21 6.14 6.27 9.63
C THR A 21 5.37 7.09 10.66
N ASP A 22 5.93 8.21 11.13
CA ASP A 22 5.26 9.10 12.07
C ASP A 22 4.14 9.90 11.38
N GLN A 23 4.28 10.17 10.09
CA GLN A 23 3.23 10.77 9.28
C GLN A 23 2.13 9.74 8.95
N ILE A 24 2.51 8.48 8.72
CA ILE A 24 1.56 7.41 8.48
C ILE A 24 0.72 7.17 9.73
N ILE A 25 1.37 7.04 10.90
CA ILE A 25 0.68 6.89 12.17
C ILE A 25 1.45 7.61 13.27
N PRO A 26 0.86 8.66 13.89
CA PRO A 26 1.52 9.38 14.98
C PRO A 26 1.81 8.50 16.19
N ALA A 27 2.86 8.85 16.94
CA ALA A 27 3.34 8.07 18.08
C ALA A 27 2.28 7.82 19.16
N ASP A 28 1.31 8.71 19.31
CA ASP A 28 0.24 8.55 20.31
C ASP A 28 -0.56 7.26 20.09
N TRP A 29 -0.68 6.83 18.85
CA TRP A 29 -1.42 5.61 18.50
C TRP A 29 -0.67 4.33 18.89
N LEU A 30 0.64 4.41 19.13
CA LEU A 30 1.46 3.25 19.50
C LEU A 30 1.19 2.75 20.90
N LYS A 31 0.48 3.53 21.72
CA LYS A 31 0.14 3.17 23.09
C LYS A 31 -1.05 2.21 23.19
N ARG A 32 -1.73 1.97 22.07
CA ARG A 32 -2.88 1.05 22.05
C ARG A 32 -2.42 -0.38 22.30
N VAL A 33 -3.18 -1.08 23.12
CA VAL A 33 -2.92 -2.51 23.43
C VAL A 33 -3.51 -3.39 22.32
N GLU A 34 -4.66 -3.03 21.79
CA GLU A 34 -5.35 -3.76 20.73
C GLU A 34 -4.60 -3.63 19.40
N ARG A 35 -4.78 -4.62 18.52
CA ARG A 35 -4.23 -4.62 17.16
C ARG A 35 -5.21 -4.11 16.11
N THR A 36 -6.34 -3.56 16.54
CA THR A 36 -7.39 -3.06 15.67
C THR A 36 -7.71 -1.60 16.00
N GLY A 37 -8.42 -0.91 15.11
CA GLY A 37 -8.80 0.47 15.31
C GLY A 37 -7.76 1.49 14.89
N PHE A 38 -6.70 1.06 14.18
CA PHE A 38 -5.62 1.95 13.75
C PHE A 38 -5.99 2.78 12.52
N GLU A 39 -7.06 2.46 11.82
CA GLU A 39 -7.51 3.20 10.64
C GLU A 39 -7.80 4.67 10.94
N ALA A 40 -8.27 4.98 12.14
CA ALA A 40 -8.51 6.36 12.56
C ALA A 40 -7.21 7.15 12.73
N GLY A 41 -6.10 6.45 12.97
CA GLY A 41 -4.78 7.07 13.10
C GLY A 41 -4.05 7.27 11.78
N LEU A 42 -4.48 6.59 10.72
CA LEU A 42 -3.81 6.68 9.42
C LEU A 42 -3.80 8.12 8.92
N PHE A 43 -2.60 8.67 8.74
CA PHE A 43 -2.40 10.05 8.29
C PHE A 43 -3.21 11.07 9.09
N SER A 44 -3.46 10.81 10.38
CA SER A 44 -4.39 11.59 11.17
C SER A 44 -4.02 13.06 11.26
N THR A 45 -2.73 13.39 11.29
CA THR A 45 -2.28 14.79 11.29
C THR A 45 -2.66 15.50 10.00
N TRP A 46 -2.48 14.85 8.86
CA TRP A 46 -2.85 15.42 7.56
C TRP A 46 -4.36 15.47 7.36
N ARG A 47 -5.09 14.53 7.94
CA ARG A 47 -6.55 14.46 7.80
C ARG A 47 -7.28 15.58 8.51
N ASP A 48 -6.61 16.33 9.36
CA ASP A 48 -7.16 17.57 9.94
C ASP A 48 -7.34 18.67 8.88
N ASP A 49 -6.58 18.59 7.79
CA ASP A 49 -6.73 19.49 6.64
C ASP A 49 -7.82 18.93 5.70
N ARG A 50 -8.89 19.70 5.52
CA ARG A 50 -10.02 19.29 4.68
C ARG A 50 -9.64 19.01 3.22
N SER A 51 -8.58 19.64 2.74
CA SER A 51 -8.10 19.42 1.36
C SER A 51 -7.28 18.16 1.19
N PHE A 52 -6.95 17.44 2.28
CA PHE A 52 -6.17 16.23 2.18
C PHE A 52 -6.92 15.17 1.37
N VAL A 53 -6.18 14.44 0.54
CA VAL A 53 -6.74 13.53 -0.45
C VAL A 53 -7.65 12.44 0.14
N LEU A 54 -7.35 11.93 1.33
CA LEU A 54 -8.20 10.92 1.98
C LEU A 54 -9.55 11.47 2.47
N ASN A 55 -9.68 12.79 2.58
CA ASN A 55 -10.94 13.43 2.95
C ASN A 55 -11.85 13.67 1.76
N ASP A 56 -11.37 13.39 0.55
CA ASP A 56 -12.14 13.57 -0.68
C ASP A 56 -12.99 12.33 -0.93
N GLU A 57 -14.30 12.50 -0.94
CA GLU A 57 -15.25 11.40 -1.09
C GLU A 57 -15.12 10.65 -2.41
N GLN A 58 -14.59 11.28 -3.45
CA GLN A 58 -14.40 10.60 -4.74
C GLN A 58 -13.44 9.41 -4.66
N TYR A 59 -12.61 9.35 -3.62
CA TYR A 59 -11.68 8.24 -3.39
C TYR A 59 -12.18 7.25 -2.31
N ALA A 60 -13.39 7.43 -1.81
CA ALA A 60 -13.94 6.52 -0.80
C ALA A 60 -13.99 5.08 -1.31
N GLY A 61 -13.62 4.13 -0.47
CA GLY A 61 -13.63 2.72 -0.84
C GLY A 61 -12.43 2.25 -1.65
N ALA A 62 -11.42 3.11 -1.85
CA ALA A 62 -10.20 2.72 -2.57
C ALA A 62 -9.45 1.63 -1.81
N SER A 63 -8.89 0.68 -2.55
CA SER A 63 -8.12 -0.43 -1.99
C SER A 63 -6.62 -0.35 -2.32
N ILE A 64 -6.20 0.64 -3.09
CA ILE A 64 -4.82 0.81 -3.53
C ILE A 64 -4.38 2.24 -3.23
N LEU A 65 -3.18 2.37 -2.63
CA LEU A 65 -2.56 3.66 -2.37
C LEU A 65 -1.40 3.85 -3.34
N VAL A 66 -1.41 4.93 -4.11
CA VAL A 66 -0.33 5.24 -5.05
C VAL A 66 0.43 6.46 -4.54
N ALA A 67 1.64 6.21 -4.04
CA ALA A 67 2.44 7.20 -3.33
C ALA A 67 3.72 7.55 -4.09
N GLY A 68 4.42 8.59 -3.64
CA GLY A 68 5.70 9.00 -4.17
C GLY A 68 6.88 8.20 -3.62
N PRO A 69 8.12 8.55 -4.01
CA PRO A 69 9.31 7.79 -3.63
C PRO A 69 9.62 7.85 -2.13
N SER A 70 10.40 6.88 -1.67
CA SER A 70 10.87 6.77 -0.29
C SER A 70 9.71 6.67 0.73
N PHE A 71 8.75 5.81 0.43
CA PHE A 71 7.59 5.60 1.31
C PHE A 71 7.97 4.76 2.53
N GLY A 72 7.54 5.18 3.71
CA GLY A 72 7.73 4.42 4.94
C GLY A 72 9.09 4.64 5.60
N VAL A 73 9.78 5.75 5.29
CA VAL A 73 11.06 6.08 5.93
C VAL A 73 10.86 6.39 7.42
N GLY A 74 11.97 6.44 8.16
CA GLY A 74 11.93 6.75 9.59
C GLY A 74 11.92 5.51 10.46
N SER A 75 11.39 5.64 11.68
CA SER A 75 11.40 4.57 12.68
C SER A 75 10.61 3.35 12.24
N SER A 76 11.09 2.16 12.63
CA SER A 76 10.38 0.91 12.34
C SER A 76 9.09 0.86 13.17
N ARG A 77 7.94 0.91 12.48
CA ARG A 77 6.61 0.84 13.11
C ARG A 77 5.72 -0.08 12.32
N GLU A 78 5.54 -1.30 12.81
CA GLU A 78 4.60 -2.24 12.22
C GLU A 78 3.17 -1.69 12.24
N HIS A 79 2.88 -0.84 13.23
CA HIS A 79 1.59 -0.15 13.35
C HIS A 79 1.23 0.67 12.11
N ALA A 80 2.23 1.21 11.40
CA ALA A 80 1.99 1.93 10.16
C ALA A 80 1.35 1.02 9.11
N VAL A 81 1.83 -0.22 9.01
CA VAL A 81 1.27 -1.21 8.09
C VAL A 81 -0.16 -1.55 8.51
N TRP A 82 -0.40 -1.77 9.81
CA TRP A 82 -1.74 -2.07 10.32
C TRP A 82 -2.73 -0.95 10.02
N ALA A 83 -2.31 0.30 10.20
CA ALA A 83 -3.16 1.45 9.93
C ALA A 83 -3.58 1.51 8.45
N ILE A 84 -2.65 1.26 7.55
CA ILE A 84 -2.91 1.24 6.11
C ILE A 84 -3.90 0.11 5.76
N GLN A 85 -3.64 -1.10 6.27
CA GLN A 85 -4.51 -2.26 6.01
C GLN A 85 -5.91 -2.08 6.58
N GLN A 86 -6.00 -1.60 7.80
CA GLN A 86 -7.28 -1.45 8.49
C GLN A 86 -8.13 -0.34 7.90
N TYR A 87 -7.50 0.64 7.27
CA TYR A 87 -8.22 1.67 6.52
C TYR A 87 -8.91 1.09 5.27
N GLY A 88 -8.37 -0.02 4.72
CA GLY A 88 -8.94 -0.69 3.57
C GLY A 88 -7.99 -0.89 2.39
N PHE A 89 -6.72 -0.54 2.54
CA PHE A 89 -5.74 -0.71 1.46
C PHE A 89 -5.15 -2.11 1.47
N ASP A 90 -5.12 -2.74 0.30
CA ASP A 90 -4.49 -4.05 0.09
C ASP A 90 -3.09 -3.93 -0.50
N ALA A 91 -2.79 -2.82 -1.15
CA ALA A 91 -1.50 -2.60 -1.81
C ALA A 91 -1.11 -1.13 -1.74
N VAL A 92 0.21 -0.89 -1.69
CA VAL A 92 0.81 0.43 -1.84
C VAL A 92 1.74 0.37 -3.03
N ILE A 93 1.54 1.25 -4.00
CA ILE A 93 2.40 1.39 -5.17
C ILE A 93 3.25 2.64 -4.98
N ALA A 94 4.57 2.52 -5.10
CA ALA A 94 5.49 3.64 -4.95
C ALA A 94 6.78 3.37 -5.72
N PRO A 95 7.54 4.41 -6.09
CA PRO A 95 8.82 4.21 -6.76
C PRO A 95 9.87 3.55 -5.88
N SER A 96 9.80 3.74 -4.57
CA SER A 96 10.69 3.10 -3.62
C SER A 96 10.08 3.08 -2.22
N PHE A 97 10.57 2.15 -1.40
CA PHE A 97 10.17 1.98 0.01
C PHE A 97 11.41 1.88 0.86
N SER A 98 11.31 2.27 2.13
CA SER A 98 12.35 1.91 3.09
C SER A 98 12.32 0.38 3.27
N ASP A 99 13.51 -0.23 3.45
CA ASP A 99 13.63 -1.69 3.55
C ASP A 99 12.86 -2.25 4.75
N ILE A 100 12.94 -1.57 5.89
CA ILE A 100 12.24 -2.01 7.11
C ILE A 100 10.74 -1.96 6.90
N PHE A 101 10.22 -0.87 6.33
CA PHE A 101 8.79 -0.74 6.06
C PHE A 101 8.32 -1.81 5.08
N ARG A 102 9.07 -2.01 4.00
CA ARG A 102 8.74 -3.03 2.99
C ARG A 102 8.67 -4.42 3.62
N ASN A 103 9.64 -4.77 4.48
CA ASN A 103 9.64 -6.05 5.17
C ASN A 103 8.42 -6.20 6.08
N ASN A 104 8.04 -5.16 6.79
CA ASN A 104 6.83 -5.17 7.61
C ASN A 104 5.56 -5.33 6.76
N CYS A 105 5.52 -4.73 5.57
CA CYS A 105 4.42 -4.91 4.64
C CYS A 105 4.27 -6.38 4.24
N THR A 106 5.36 -7.00 3.77
CA THR A 106 5.31 -8.40 3.32
C THR A 106 4.94 -9.34 4.45
N LYS A 107 5.45 -9.08 5.65
CA LYS A 107 5.16 -9.87 6.85
C LYS A 107 3.67 -9.85 7.20
N ASN A 108 2.99 -8.74 6.94
CA ASN A 108 1.58 -8.54 7.29
C ASN A 108 0.62 -8.70 6.12
N GLY A 109 1.12 -8.96 4.92
CA GLY A 109 0.27 -9.17 3.75
C GLY A 109 -0.21 -7.92 3.05
N LEU A 110 0.42 -6.77 3.31
CA LEU A 110 0.21 -5.55 2.53
C LEU A 110 1.21 -5.55 1.37
N ALA A 111 0.74 -5.53 0.14
CA ALA A 111 1.63 -5.64 -1.02
C ALA A 111 2.40 -4.34 -1.28
N PRO A 112 3.74 -4.34 -1.14
CA PRO A 112 4.57 -3.19 -1.50
C PRO A 112 5.00 -3.33 -2.96
N VAL A 113 4.39 -2.56 -3.84
CA VAL A 113 4.59 -2.67 -5.29
C VAL A 113 5.49 -1.53 -5.77
N VAL A 114 6.65 -1.87 -6.30
CA VAL A 114 7.62 -0.91 -6.82
C VAL A 114 7.41 -0.73 -8.32
N LEU A 115 7.12 0.50 -8.75
CA LEU A 115 7.09 0.88 -10.16
C LEU A 115 8.01 2.08 -10.34
N SER A 116 8.42 2.35 -11.60
CA SER A 116 9.21 3.54 -11.87
C SER A 116 8.44 4.82 -11.54
N GLN A 117 9.14 5.92 -11.30
CA GLN A 117 8.49 7.22 -11.08
C GLN A 117 7.62 7.59 -12.28
N ALA A 118 8.08 7.30 -13.50
CA ALA A 118 7.30 7.58 -14.71
C ALA A 118 5.99 6.80 -14.72
N ALA A 119 6.00 5.54 -14.31
CA ALA A 119 4.79 4.72 -14.21
C ALA A 119 3.84 5.25 -13.13
N VAL A 120 4.37 5.64 -11.98
CA VAL A 120 3.58 6.25 -10.90
C VAL A 120 2.93 7.55 -11.38
N ASP A 121 3.69 8.39 -12.10
CA ASP A 121 3.14 9.64 -12.67
C ASP A 121 1.98 9.35 -13.62
N GLN A 122 2.09 8.30 -14.43
CA GLN A 122 1.00 7.89 -15.32
C GLN A 122 -0.23 7.44 -14.52
N LEU A 123 -0.04 6.66 -13.47
CA LEU A 123 -1.13 6.22 -12.61
C LEU A 123 -1.84 7.41 -11.97
N TRP A 124 -1.08 8.37 -11.45
CA TRP A 124 -1.65 9.59 -10.89
C TRP A 124 -2.49 10.35 -11.93
N ALA A 125 -1.99 10.44 -13.17
CA ALA A 125 -2.73 11.11 -14.24
C ALA A 125 -4.05 10.39 -14.56
N PHE A 126 -4.04 9.06 -14.61
CA PHE A 126 -5.25 8.27 -14.84
C PHE A 126 -6.29 8.49 -13.73
N ILE A 127 -5.82 8.49 -12.48
CA ILE A 127 -6.69 8.69 -11.31
C ILE A 127 -7.25 10.12 -11.30
N ASP A 128 -6.42 11.11 -11.60
CA ASP A 128 -6.88 12.51 -11.69
C ASP A 128 -7.97 12.69 -12.76
N ALA A 129 -7.80 12.02 -13.89
CA ALA A 129 -8.79 12.10 -14.99
C ALA A 129 -10.07 11.34 -14.66
N ASN A 130 -9.96 10.23 -13.92
CA ASN A 130 -11.10 9.40 -13.53
C ASN A 130 -10.84 8.76 -12.17
N PRO A 131 -11.34 9.34 -11.07
CA PRO A 131 -11.13 8.80 -9.72
C PRO A 131 -11.66 7.38 -9.51
N LYS A 132 -12.55 6.93 -10.39
CA LYS A 132 -13.11 5.57 -10.32
C LYS A 132 -12.41 4.59 -11.24
N VAL A 133 -11.29 4.98 -11.89
CA VAL A 133 -10.53 4.06 -12.74
C VAL A 133 -10.04 2.89 -11.89
N GLU A 134 -10.20 1.68 -12.43
CA GLU A 134 -9.78 0.49 -11.71
C GLU A 134 -8.35 0.11 -12.07
N ILE A 135 -7.59 -0.24 -11.04
CA ILE A 135 -6.21 -0.71 -11.15
C ILE A 135 -6.19 -2.16 -10.67
N THR A 136 -5.52 -3.03 -11.42
CA THR A 136 -5.36 -4.43 -11.05
C THR A 136 -3.90 -4.70 -10.69
N VAL A 137 -3.68 -5.21 -9.49
CA VAL A 137 -2.38 -5.70 -9.03
C VAL A 137 -2.42 -7.22 -9.07
N ASP A 138 -1.62 -7.82 -9.95
CA ASP A 138 -1.56 -9.26 -10.17
C ASP A 138 -0.27 -9.81 -9.55
N MET A 139 -0.40 -10.54 -8.45
CA MET A 139 0.75 -11.10 -7.74
C MET A 139 1.32 -12.34 -8.43
N GLU A 140 0.52 -13.04 -9.21
CA GLU A 140 1.00 -14.20 -9.96
C GLU A 140 1.92 -13.79 -11.11
N ARG A 141 1.49 -12.77 -11.86
CA ARG A 141 2.25 -12.26 -13.02
C ARG A 141 3.20 -11.14 -12.66
N LEU A 142 3.11 -10.61 -11.45
CA LEU A 142 3.87 -9.46 -10.97
C LEU A 142 3.68 -8.25 -11.90
N THR A 143 2.43 -7.89 -12.14
CA THR A 143 2.05 -6.77 -13.01
C THR A 143 1.05 -5.86 -12.34
N VAL A 144 1.10 -4.59 -12.74
CA VAL A 144 0.06 -3.61 -12.47
C VAL A 144 -0.56 -3.23 -13.79
N GLU A 145 -1.88 -3.32 -13.86
CA GLU A 145 -2.62 -3.04 -15.08
C GLU A 145 -3.72 -2.01 -14.85
N VAL A 146 -3.92 -1.14 -15.83
CA VAL A 146 -5.10 -0.26 -15.92
C VAL A 146 -5.74 -0.55 -17.26
N PRO A 147 -6.65 -1.55 -17.32
CA PRO A 147 -7.21 -1.99 -18.61
C PRO A 147 -7.86 -0.89 -19.41
N ALA A 148 -8.55 0.05 -18.75
CA ALA A 148 -9.23 1.15 -19.41
C ALA A 148 -8.27 2.08 -20.17
N GLU A 149 -6.98 2.11 -19.76
CA GLU A 149 -5.96 3.00 -20.33
C GLU A 149 -4.89 2.23 -21.12
N GLY A 150 -5.03 0.91 -21.26
CA GLY A 150 -4.03 0.09 -21.91
C GLY A 150 -2.68 0.05 -21.21
N PHE A 151 -2.65 0.35 -19.92
CA PHE A 151 -1.43 0.39 -19.12
C PHE A 151 -1.14 -0.99 -18.55
N LYS A 152 0.12 -1.42 -18.64
CA LYS A 152 0.61 -2.66 -18.04
C LYS A 152 2.09 -2.52 -17.76
N GLU A 153 2.48 -2.67 -16.48
CA GLU A 153 3.88 -2.61 -16.05
C GLU A 153 4.17 -3.77 -15.11
N SER A 154 5.39 -4.31 -15.22
CA SER A 154 5.87 -5.34 -14.29
C SER A 154 6.48 -4.70 -13.06
N PHE A 155 6.44 -5.42 -11.94
CA PHE A 155 7.15 -5.02 -10.74
C PHE A 155 7.99 -6.18 -10.20
N PRO A 156 9.14 -5.88 -9.55
CA PRO A 156 10.00 -6.91 -9.01
C PRO A 156 9.47 -7.45 -7.68
N MET A 157 9.63 -8.74 -7.47
CA MET A 157 9.40 -9.36 -6.17
C MET A 157 10.16 -10.68 -6.14
N ASP A 158 10.89 -10.95 -5.05
CA ASP A 158 11.61 -12.19 -4.91
C ASP A 158 10.65 -13.38 -4.78
N PRO A 159 11.01 -14.56 -5.30
CA PRO A 159 10.11 -15.72 -5.30
C PRO A 159 9.58 -16.15 -3.93
N PRO A 160 10.37 -16.17 -2.86
CA PRO A 160 9.82 -16.50 -1.53
C PRO A 160 8.73 -15.54 -1.06
N THR A 161 8.91 -14.24 -1.29
CA THR A 161 7.92 -13.22 -0.92
C THR A 161 6.66 -13.39 -1.73
N GLN A 162 6.79 -13.60 -3.05
CA GLN A 162 5.65 -13.86 -3.93
C GLN A 162 4.87 -15.09 -3.45
N HIS A 163 5.58 -16.16 -3.09
CA HIS A 163 4.97 -17.39 -2.59
C HIS A 163 4.16 -17.14 -1.32
N ARG A 164 4.67 -16.33 -0.40
CA ARG A 164 3.97 -15.96 0.83
C ARG A 164 2.66 -15.25 0.53
N PHE A 165 2.67 -14.28 -0.39
CA PHE A 165 1.45 -13.58 -0.79
C PHE A 165 0.43 -14.51 -1.43
N LEU A 166 0.87 -15.33 -2.39
CA LEU A 166 -0.03 -16.20 -3.13
C LEU A 166 -0.72 -17.24 -2.25
N ASN A 167 -0.05 -17.68 -1.19
CA ASN A 167 -0.54 -18.76 -0.31
C ASN A 167 -1.02 -18.26 1.05
N GLY A 168 -0.88 -16.97 1.34
CA GLY A 168 -1.28 -16.43 2.63
C GLY A 168 -0.42 -16.94 3.78
N LEU A 169 0.85 -17.25 3.54
CA LEU A 169 1.74 -17.81 4.55
C LEU A 169 2.49 -16.71 5.29
N ASP A 170 2.51 -16.80 6.61
CA ASP A 170 3.41 -16.01 7.43
C ASP A 170 4.77 -16.73 7.57
N ASP A 171 5.71 -16.15 8.32
CA ASP A 171 7.04 -16.74 8.49
C ASP A 171 6.98 -18.14 9.13
N ILE A 172 6.07 -18.33 10.06
CA ILE A 172 5.89 -19.63 10.71
C ILE A 172 5.32 -20.64 9.72
N GLY A 173 4.33 -20.22 8.92
CA GLY A 173 3.74 -21.07 7.88
C GLY A 173 4.77 -21.54 6.86
N ILE A 174 5.64 -20.67 6.41
CA ILE A 174 6.71 -21.02 5.47
C ILE A 174 7.67 -22.01 6.10
N THR A 175 8.07 -21.78 7.34
CA THR A 175 8.98 -22.67 8.07
C THR A 175 8.38 -24.07 8.19
N MET A 176 7.10 -24.17 8.46
CA MET A 176 6.41 -25.45 8.61
C MET A 176 6.18 -26.20 7.30
N THR A 177 6.23 -25.52 6.16
CA THR A 177 6.06 -26.17 4.85
C THR A 177 7.35 -26.74 4.31
N HIS A 178 8.46 -26.49 4.93
CA HIS A 178 9.75 -27.06 4.60
C HIS A 178 9.99 -28.34 5.40
#